data_78be2f1422be39a182b509c25a7370bd
#
_entry.id   78be2f1422be39a182b509c25a7370bd
#
_cell.length_a   1.000
_cell.length_b   1.000
_cell.length_c   1.000
_cell.angle_alpha   90.00
_cell.angle_beta   90.00
_cell.angle_gamma   90.00
#
_symmetry.space_group_name_H-M   'P 1'
#
loop_
_entity.id
_entity.type
_entity.pdbx_description
1 polymer ?
#
loop_
_entity_poly.entity_id
_entity_poly.type
_entity_poly.pdbx_seq_one_letter_code
_entity_poly.pdbx_strand_id
1 'polypeptide(L)'
;MTKQQIEKLADLLPPFAATLYLDMIPEFQEGYASYVYQTQKEDIQKRRIKQLTKNFERLLDTPSFYVMPVTRKTAEQLLADKGLAYHLLSTVAANQVFAAAVNEDQTLFQVLRNGARVAFVILQEKGEFLEMTLGILETVTENEVPAAIVEAVQTYLLTDIQEKLPSLSIMVSQESSKLFYQEQGFVLLAKGCKPGNENDSDVCQLVKYFSKP
;
A
#
# COMPACT_ATOMS: atom_id res chain seq x y z
N MET A 1 -6.09 -12.07 20.72
CA MET A 1 -4.87 -11.53 21.36
C MET A 1 -5.24 -10.29 22.14
N THR A 2 -4.56 -9.97 23.27
CA THR A 2 -4.91 -8.80 24.07
C THR A 2 -3.98 -7.63 23.69
N LYS A 3 -4.52 -6.40 23.69
CA LYS A 3 -3.74 -5.15 23.53
C LYS A 3 -2.54 -5.11 24.46
N GLN A 4 -2.69 -5.62 25.68
CA GLN A 4 -1.62 -5.75 26.68
C GLN A 4 -0.41 -6.59 26.22
N GLN A 5 -0.63 -7.62 25.39
CA GLN A 5 0.48 -8.44 24.88
C GLN A 5 1.27 -7.71 23.79
N ILE A 6 0.59 -6.87 22.98
CA ILE A 6 1.23 -6.02 21.98
C ILE A 6 2.11 -4.98 22.67
N GLU A 7 1.57 -4.27 23.65
CA GLU A 7 2.30 -3.27 24.45
C GLU A 7 3.52 -3.91 25.17
N LYS A 8 3.31 -5.05 25.83
CA LYS A 8 4.37 -5.80 26.47
C LYS A 8 5.50 -6.23 25.51
N LEU A 9 5.18 -6.60 24.27
CA LEU A 9 6.19 -6.93 23.27
C LEU A 9 6.96 -5.69 22.86
N ALA A 10 6.29 -4.57 22.63
CA ALA A 10 6.92 -3.31 22.27
C ALA A 10 7.92 -2.85 23.34
N ASP A 11 7.56 -2.97 24.63
CA ASP A 11 8.44 -2.62 25.78
C ASP A 11 9.69 -3.49 25.86
N LEU A 12 9.67 -4.71 25.33
CA LEU A 12 10.80 -5.65 25.33
C LEU A 12 11.70 -5.54 24.11
N LEU A 13 11.28 -4.80 23.08
CA LEU A 13 12.07 -4.55 21.87
C LEU A 13 12.99 -3.34 22.05
N PRO A 14 14.16 -3.29 21.37
CA PRO A 14 14.94 -2.05 21.26
C PRO A 14 14.11 -0.92 20.63
N PRO A 15 14.41 0.37 20.91
CA PRO A 15 13.59 1.49 20.48
C PRO A 15 13.25 1.50 18.97
N PHE A 16 14.22 1.26 18.11
CA PHE A 16 14.01 1.21 16.66
C PHE A 16 13.04 0.08 16.25
N ALA A 17 13.16 -1.09 16.88
CA ALA A 17 12.32 -2.24 16.59
C ALA A 17 10.91 -2.06 17.17
N ALA A 18 10.79 -1.41 18.32
CA ALA A 18 9.51 -1.04 18.92
C ALA A 18 8.75 -0.05 18.04
N THR A 19 9.42 0.99 17.54
CA THR A 19 8.82 1.95 16.58
C THR A 19 8.32 1.23 15.33
N LEU A 20 9.18 0.45 14.67
CA LEU A 20 8.77 -0.31 13.48
C LEU A 20 7.57 -1.23 13.75
N TYR A 21 7.58 -1.93 14.90
CA TYR A 21 6.52 -2.84 15.29
C TYR A 21 5.18 -2.13 15.54
N LEU A 22 5.21 -0.98 16.22
CA LEU A 22 4.02 -0.20 16.55
C LEU A 22 3.41 0.50 15.33
N ASP A 23 4.20 0.78 14.30
CA ASP A 23 3.73 1.35 13.04
C ASP A 23 3.05 0.32 12.12
N MET A 24 3.23 -0.98 12.39
CA MET A 24 2.61 -2.05 11.59
C MET A 24 1.09 -2.06 11.77
N ILE A 25 0.40 -2.60 10.77
CA ILE A 25 -1.05 -2.84 10.91
C ILE A 25 -1.35 -3.85 12.03
N PRO A 26 -2.55 -3.79 12.63
CA PRO A 26 -2.90 -4.62 13.79
C PRO A 26 -2.69 -6.11 13.56
N GLU A 27 -2.94 -6.62 12.36
CA GLU A 27 -2.78 -8.02 12.00
C GLU A 27 -1.32 -8.49 12.16
N PHE A 28 -0.35 -7.66 11.79
CA PHE A 28 1.07 -7.96 11.98
C PHE A 28 1.49 -7.85 13.43
N GLN A 29 1.02 -6.80 14.14
CA GLN A 29 1.28 -6.66 15.58
C GLN A 29 0.78 -7.88 16.37
N GLU A 30 -0.46 -8.30 16.10
CA GLU A 30 -1.05 -9.48 16.72
C GLU A 30 -0.30 -10.77 16.34
N GLY A 31 0.10 -10.92 15.09
CA GLY A 31 0.86 -12.07 14.60
C GLY A 31 2.20 -12.21 15.34
N TYR A 32 2.97 -11.14 15.46
CA TYR A 32 4.26 -11.18 16.17
C TYR A 32 4.10 -11.39 17.68
N ALA A 33 3.13 -10.72 18.30
CA ALA A 33 2.85 -10.94 19.72
C ALA A 33 2.40 -12.40 19.95
N SER A 34 1.56 -12.95 19.07
CA SER A 34 1.17 -14.36 19.11
C SER A 34 2.37 -15.29 19.01
N TYR A 35 3.25 -15.04 18.07
CA TYR A 35 4.46 -15.83 17.89
C TYR A 35 5.32 -15.86 19.16
N VAL A 36 5.47 -14.73 19.85
CA VAL A 36 6.28 -14.66 21.09
C VAL A 36 5.58 -15.38 22.23
N TYR A 37 4.29 -15.10 22.46
CA TYR A 37 3.56 -15.52 23.67
C TYR A 37 2.77 -16.83 23.54
N GLN A 38 2.84 -17.54 22.39
CA GLN A 38 2.23 -18.88 22.25
C GLN A 38 2.89 -19.93 23.18
N THR A 39 3.99 -19.61 23.84
CA THR A 39 4.68 -20.46 24.81
C THR A 39 4.78 -19.76 26.14
N GLN A 40 4.72 -20.51 27.25
CA GLN A 40 4.93 -20.00 28.63
C GLN A 40 6.40 -20.05 29.05
N LYS A 41 7.29 -20.63 28.22
CA LYS A 41 8.72 -20.77 28.55
C LYS A 41 9.44 -19.46 28.24
N GLU A 42 9.93 -18.77 29.28
CA GLU A 42 10.59 -17.48 29.17
C GLU A 42 11.85 -17.50 28.30
N ASP A 43 12.63 -18.56 28.34
CA ASP A 43 13.83 -18.72 27.53
C ASP A 43 13.50 -18.75 26.03
N ILE A 44 12.38 -19.40 25.66
CA ILE A 44 11.89 -19.42 24.29
C ILE A 44 11.37 -18.05 23.90
N GLN A 45 10.61 -17.35 24.76
CA GLN A 45 10.15 -15.99 24.47
C GLN A 45 11.33 -15.05 24.22
N LYS A 46 12.36 -15.06 25.10
CA LYS A 46 13.58 -14.25 24.95
C LYS A 46 14.29 -14.53 23.61
N ARG A 47 14.40 -15.81 23.22
CA ARG A 47 15.01 -16.19 21.95
C ARG A 47 14.21 -15.66 20.76
N ARG A 48 12.88 -15.74 20.82
CA ARG A 48 11.99 -15.22 19.76
C ARG A 48 12.07 -13.70 19.63
N ILE A 49 12.09 -12.97 20.75
CA ILE A 49 12.27 -11.51 20.75
C ILE A 49 13.60 -11.14 20.09
N LYS A 50 14.71 -11.82 20.46
CA LYS A 50 16.01 -11.60 19.83
C LYS A 50 15.98 -11.87 18.32
N GLN A 51 15.24 -12.90 17.87
CA GLN A 51 15.06 -13.18 16.45
C GLN A 51 14.25 -12.10 15.74
N LEU A 52 13.16 -11.62 16.34
CA LEU A 52 12.37 -10.51 15.81
C LEU A 52 13.19 -9.23 15.67
N THR A 53 13.99 -8.89 16.70
CA THR A 53 14.89 -7.73 16.64
C THR A 53 15.80 -7.77 15.41
N LYS A 54 16.44 -8.92 15.15
CA LYS A 54 17.30 -9.09 13.96
C LYS A 54 16.51 -8.99 12.65
N ASN A 55 15.28 -9.51 12.62
CA ASN A 55 14.46 -9.41 11.44
C ASN A 55 14.06 -7.94 11.16
N PHE A 56 13.74 -7.18 12.21
CA PHE A 56 13.39 -5.77 12.09
C PHE A 56 14.60 -4.90 11.69
N GLU A 57 15.82 -5.20 12.17
CA GLU A 57 17.04 -4.57 11.65
C GLU A 57 17.18 -4.77 10.14
N ARG A 58 16.97 -6.00 9.64
CA ARG A 58 17.04 -6.29 8.20
C ARG A 58 15.96 -5.54 7.39
N LEU A 59 14.77 -5.36 7.94
CA LEU A 59 13.70 -4.61 7.27
C LEU A 59 14.02 -3.11 7.16
N LEU A 60 14.82 -2.56 8.08
CA LEU A 60 15.30 -1.18 7.96
C LEU A 60 16.33 -1.03 6.83
N ASP A 61 17.22 -2.01 6.68
CA ASP A 61 18.24 -2.00 5.63
C ASP A 61 17.65 -2.33 4.25
N THR A 62 16.67 -3.24 4.21
CA THR A 62 16.05 -3.70 2.96
C THR A 62 14.54 -3.77 3.17
N PRO A 63 13.82 -2.66 2.92
CA PRO A 63 12.38 -2.60 3.08
C PRO A 63 11.65 -3.62 2.21
N SER A 64 10.62 -4.25 2.78
CA SER A 64 9.72 -5.16 2.06
C SER A 64 8.39 -4.49 1.80
N PHE A 65 7.88 -4.63 0.58
CA PHE A 65 6.57 -4.13 0.18
C PHE A 65 5.60 -5.29 -0.04
N TYR A 66 4.36 -5.10 0.43
CA TYR A 66 3.28 -6.07 0.28
C TYR A 66 2.03 -5.37 -0.23
N VAL A 67 1.36 -5.97 -1.19
CA VAL A 67 0.04 -5.55 -1.64
C VAL A 67 -0.98 -6.55 -1.09
N MET A 68 -1.97 -6.05 -0.36
CA MET A 68 -3.00 -6.88 0.25
C MET A 68 -4.38 -6.35 -0.11
N PRO A 69 -5.31 -7.22 -0.55
CA PRO A 69 -6.69 -6.81 -0.76
C PRO A 69 -7.31 -6.34 0.57
N VAL A 70 -8.10 -5.29 0.49
CA VAL A 70 -8.86 -4.78 1.63
C VAL A 70 -10.21 -5.47 1.66
N THR A 71 -10.47 -6.26 2.70
CA THR A 71 -11.77 -6.90 2.89
C THR A 71 -12.83 -5.86 3.28
N ARG A 72 -14.12 -6.16 3.04
CA ARG A 72 -15.21 -5.28 3.44
C ARG A 72 -15.14 -4.88 4.93
N LYS A 73 -14.83 -5.83 5.81
CA LYS A 73 -14.67 -5.58 7.24
C LYS A 73 -13.54 -4.60 7.53
N THR A 74 -12.38 -4.79 6.88
CA THR A 74 -11.24 -3.88 7.02
C THR A 74 -11.59 -2.50 6.47
N ALA A 75 -12.29 -2.42 5.34
CA ALA A 75 -12.77 -1.17 4.76
C ALA A 75 -13.69 -0.39 5.71
N GLU A 76 -14.64 -1.06 6.36
CA GLU A 76 -15.53 -0.44 7.37
C GLU A 76 -14.72 0.12 8.55
N GLN A 77 -13.69 -0.57 9.00
CA GLN A 77 -12.79 -0.09 10.05
C GLN A 77 -11.98 1.13 9.60
N LEU A 78 -11.46 1.12 8.36
CA LEU A 78 -10.73 2.24 7.78
C LEU A 78 -11.60 3.49 7.63
N LEU A 79 -12.87 3.32 7.22
CA LEU A 79 -13.84 4.41 7.12
C LEU A 79 -14.19 5.02 8.49
N ALA A 80 -14.16 4.22 9.56
CA ALA A 80 -14.39 4.68 10.93
C ALA A 80 -13.18 5.46 11.48
N ASP A 81 -11.98 5.28 10.93
CA ASP A 81 -10.77 5.97 11.34
C ASP A 81 -10.67 7.34 10.69
N LYS A 82 -11.23 8.35 11.39
CA LYS A 82 -11.19 9.74 10.93
C LYS A 82 -9.77 10.30 10.76
N GLY A 83 -8.79 9.77 11.49
CA GLY A 83 -7.39 10.17 11.38
C GLY A 83 -6.79 9.80 10.04
N LEU A 84 -7.16 8.66 9.48
CA LEU A 84 -6.62 8.16 8.23
C LEU A 84 -6.91 9.11 7.04
N ALA A 85 -8.08 9.74 7.01
CA ALA A 85 -8.44 10.68 5.95
C ALA A 85 -7.52 11.92 5.91
N TYR A 86 -6.98 12.33 7.06
CA TYR A 86 -6.05 13.46 7.15
C TYR A 86 -4.61 13.10 6.74
N HIS A 87 -4.28 11.82 6.68
CA HIS A 87 -2.95 11.33 6.29
C HIS A 87 -2.82 11.02 4.80
N LEU A 88 -3.85 11.23 4.00
CA LEU A 88 -3.78 11.09 2.56
C LEU A 88 -3.33 12.40 1.92
N LEU A 89 -2.36 12.34 1.00
CA LEU A 89 -1.76 13.51 0.32
C LEU A 89 -2.77 14.33 -0.48
N SER A 90 -3.94 13.77 -0.79
CA SER A 90 -4.99 14.45 -1.55
C SER A 90 -6.37 14.04 -1.03
N THR A 91 -7.18 15.04 -0.71
CA THR A 91 -8.58 14.82 -0.30
C THR A 91 -9.39 14.09 -1.37
N VAL A 92 -9.09 14.32 -2.66
CA VAL A 92 -9.75 13.63 -3.78
C VAL A 92 -9.38 12.16 -3.78
N ALA A 93 -8.10 11.84 -3.62
CA ALA A 93 -7.64 10.45 -3.52
C ALA A 93 -8.25 9.75 -2.29
N ALA A 94 -8.35 10.43 -1.15
CA ALA A 94 -8.98 9.91 0.05
C ALA A 94 -10.46 9.55 -0.21
N ASN A 95 -11.21 10.46 -0.78
CA ASN A 95 -12.62 10.24 -1.09
C ASN A 95 -12.81 9.09 -2.09
N GLN A 96 -11.95 8.96 -3.08
CA GLN A 96 -11.98 7.87 -4.05
C GLN A 96 -11.66 6.53 -3.38
N VAL A 97 -10.62 6.47 -2.54
CA VAL A 97 -10.26 5.27 -1.80
C VAL A 97 -11.41 4.80 -0.91
N PHE A 98 -12.04 5.71 -0.17
CA PHE A 98 -13.16 5.36 0.68
C PHE A 98 -14.42 4.96 -0.11
N ALA A 99 -14.69 5.59 -1.25
CA ALA A 99 -15.79 5.19 -2.12
C ALA A 99 -15.56 3.77 -2.69
N ALA A 100 -14.33 3.46 -3.11
CA ALA A 100 -13.97 2.15 -3.64
C ALA A 100 -14.11 1.03 -2.60
N ALA A 101 -13.93 1.32 -1.31
CA ALA A 101 -14.07 0.33 -0.25
C ALA A 101 -15.49 -0.30 -0.17
N VAL A 102 -16.50 0.40 -0.70
CA VAL A 102 -17.91 -0.03 -0.69
C VAL A 102 -18.47 -0.32 -2.09
N ASN A 103 -17.68 -0.11 -3.14
CA ASN A 103 -18.12 -0.32 -4.53
C ASN A 103 -17.72 -1.73 -4.99
N GLU A 104 -18.69 -2.49 -5.51
CA GLU A 104 -18.48 -3.86 -5.98
C GLU A 104 -17.67 -3.93 -7.29
N ASP A 105 -17.66 -2.86 -8.09
CA ASP A 105 -16.95 -2.80 -9.37
C ASP A 105 -15.46 -2.42 -9.24
N GLN A 106 -14.99 -2.23 -8.03
CA GLN A 106 -13.62 -1.81 -7.76
C GLN A 106 -12.96 -2.73 -6.74
N THR A 107 -11.68 -2.97 -6.92
CA THR A 107 -10.89 -3.70 -5.93
C THR A 107 -9.96 -2.74 -5.22
N LEU A 108 -10.12 -2.65 -3.90
CA LEU A 108 -9.28 -1.84 -3.03
C LEU A 108 -8.16 -2.69 -2.46
N PHE A 109 -6.93 -2.21 -2.59
CA PHE A 109 -5.74 -2.78 -1.98
C PHE A 109 -5.10 -1.78 -1.02
N GLN A 110 -4.46 -2.29 0.01
CA GLN A 110 -3.50 -1.55 0.82
C GLN A 110 -2.08 -1.99 0.47
N VAL A 111 -1.17 -1.03 0.42
CA VAL A 111 0.25 -1.29 0.25
C VAL A 111 0.93 -1.06 1.59
N LEU A 112 1.72 -2.04 2.00
CA LEU A 112 2.45 -2.03 3.25
C LEU A 112 3.94 -2.00 2.97
N ARG A 113 4.67 -1.12 3.67
CA ARG A 113 6.13 -1.13 3.76
C ARG A 113 6.51 -1.63 5.15
N ASN A 114 7.20 -2.74 5.22
CA ASN A 114 7.58 -3.37 6.50
C ASN A 114 6.39 -3.64 7.44
N GLY A 115 5.20 -3.87 6.88
CA GLY A 115 3.98 -4.05 7.66
C GLY A 115 3.23 -2.77 8.03
N ALA A 116 3.81 -1.59 7.84
CA ALA A 116 3.14 -0.30 7.99
C ALA A 116 2.42 0.10 6.70
N ARG A 117 1.22 0.65 6.81
CA ARG A 117 0.46 1.11 5.66
C ARG A 117 1.08 2.37 5.08
N VAL A 118 1.36 2.36 3.77
CA VAL A 118 1.98 3.49 3.07
C VAL A 118 1.14 4.04 1.92
N ALA A 119 0.24 3.22 1.37
CA ALA A 119 -0.66 3.64 0.30
C ALA A 119 -1.92 2.79 0.21
N PHE A 120 -2.89 3.30 -0.54
CA PHE A 120 -4.01 2.54 -1.06
C PHE A 120 -3.97 2.54 -2.59
N VAL A 121 -4.40 1.43 -3.17
CA VAL A 121 -4.51 1.28 -4.62
C VAL A 121 -5.92 0.81 -4.95
N ILE A 122 -6.58 1.52 -5.83
CA ILE A 122 -7.84 1.10 -6.41
C ILE A 122 -7.55 0.59 -7.82
N LEU A 123 -8.02 -0.60 -8.12
CA LEU A 123 -8.03 -1.15 -9.47
C LEU A 123 -9.47 -1.23 -9.96
N GLN A 124 -9.74 -0.67 -11.14
CA GLN A 124 -11.02 -0.70 -11.78
C GLN A 124 -10.87 -1.14 -13.25
N GLU A 125 -11.68 -2.11 -13.67
CA GLU A 125 -11.73 -2.47 -15.08
C GLU A 125 -12.38 -1.35 -15.89
N LYS A 126 -11.68 -0.85 -16.92
CA LYS A 126 -12.20 0.14 -17.87
C LYS A 126 -11.87 -0.28 -19.30
N GLY A 127 -12.80 -0.98 -19.93
CA GLY A 127 -12.61 -1.54 -21.27
C GLY A 127 -11.47 -2.56 -21.27
N GLU A 128 -10.39 -2.28 -21.99
CA GLU A 128 -9.22 -3.18 -22.11
C GLU A 128 -8.14 -2.93 -21.04
N PHE A 129 -8.35 -1.99 -20.13
CA PHE A 129 -7.36 -1.57 -19.15
C PHE A 129 -7.85 -1.81 -17.73
N LEU A 130 -6.89 -2.10 -16.83
CA LEU A 130 -7.06 -1.87 -15.40
C LEU A 130 -6.61 -0.45 -15.09
N GLU A 131 -7.55 0.42 -14.74
CA GLU A 131 -7.22 1.75 -14.26
C GLU A 131 -6.78 1.67 -12.81
N MET A 132 -5.59 2.22 -12.53
CA MET A 132 -5.02 2.32 -11.20
C MET A 132 -5.20 3.74 -10.67
N THR A 133 -5.81 3.86 -9.50
CA THR A 133 -5.78 5.09 -8.70
C THR A 133 -4.95 4.85 -7.46
N LEU A 134 -3.96 5.71 -7.22
CA LEU A 134 -3.01 5.59 -6.13
C LEU A 134 -3.22 6.71 -5.11
N GLY A 135 -3.49 6.35 -3.84
CA GLY A 135 -3.52 7.26 -2.70
C GLY A 135 -2.34 6.99 -1.79
N ILE A 136 -1.37 7.91 -1.73
CA ILE A 136 -0.18 7.81 -0.86
C ILE A 136 -0.46 8.51 0.46
N LEU A 137 -0.05 7.91 1.58
CA LEU A 137 -0.19 8.51 2.90
C LEU A 137 0.89 9.58 3.12
N GLU A 138 0.54 10.68 3.80
CA GLU A 138 1.46 11.81 4.09
C GLU A 138 2.72 11.39 4.86
N THR A 139 2.66 10.29 5.59
CA THR A 139 3.81 9.73 6.30
C THR A 139 4.92 9.22 5.38
N VAL A 140 4.67 9.24 4.06
CA VAL A 140 5.58 8.70 3.04
C VAL A 140 5.96 9.83 2.10
N THR A 141 7.10 10.47 2.36
CA THR A 141 7.54 11.69 1.66
C THR A 141 8.57 11.46 0.55
N GLU A 142 8.99 10.22 0.30
CA GLU A 142 10.13 9.96 -0.60
C GLU A 142 9.70 9.52 -2.00
N ASN A 143 10.37 10.06 -3.02
CA ASN A 143 10.13 9.74 -4.44
C ASN A 143 10.34 8.25 -4.78
N GLU A 144 11.09 7.52 -3.97
CA GLU A 144 11.35 6.08 -4.18
C GLU A 144 10.14 5.19 -3.87
N VAL A 145 9.25 5.65 -2.98
CA VAL A 145 8.10 4.85 -2.56
C VAL A 145 7.09 4.65 -3.68
N PRO A 146 6.73 5.65 -4.50
CA PRO A 146 5.85 5.42 -5.65
C PRO A 146 6.36 4.35 -6.62
N ALA A 147 7.67 4.30 -6.88
CA ALA A 147 8.26 3.27 -7.75
C ALA A 147 8.10 1.86 -7.17
N ALA A 148 8.44 1.70 -5.89
CA ALA A 148 8.29 0.42 -5.18
C ALA A 148 6.82 -0.01 -5.08
N ILE A 149 5.88 0.93 -4.92
CA ILE A 149 4.45 0.65 -4.93
C ILE A 149 4.01 0.13 -6.31
N VAL A 150 4.40 0.81 -7.38
CA VAL A 150 4.07 0.39 -8.76
C VAL A 150 4.64 -1.01 -9.03
N GLU A 151 5.86 -1.29 -8.64
CA GLU A 151 6.49 -2.61 -8.78
C GLU A 151 5.75 -3.68 -7.96
N ALA A 152 5.38 -3.39 -6.72
CA ALA A 152 4.63 -4.30 -5.85
C ALA A 152 3.24 -4.63 -6.44
N VAL A 153 2.52 -3.63 -6.96
CA VAL A 153 1.23 -3.83 -7.64
C VAL A 153 1.40 -4.69 -8.90
N GLN A 154 2.43 -4.42 -9.70
CA GLN A 154 2.72 -5.22 -10.89
C GLN A 154 3.02 -6.68 -10.53
N THR A 155 3.87 -6.90 -9.52
CA THR A 155 4.19 -8.24 -9.04
C THR A 155 2.96 -8.98 -8.56
N TYR A 156 2.09 -8.31 -7.81
CA TYR A 156 0.82 -8.86 -7.35
C TYR A 156 -0.06 -9.27 -8.55
N LEU A 157 -0.25 -8.37 -9.52
CA LEU A 157 -1.08 -8.63 -10.70
C LEU A 157 -0.55 -9.79 -11.54
N LEU A 158 0.77 -9.87 -11.73
CA LEU A 158 1.40 -10.96 -12.48
C LEU A 158 1.29 -12.31 -11.76
N THR A 159 1.20 -12.31 -10.44
CA THR A 159 1.12 -13.53 -9.64
C THR A 159 -0.31 -14.06 -9.54
N ASP A 160 -1.29 -13.17 -9.33
CA ASP A 160 -2.67 -13.56 -9.01
C ASP A 160 -3.61 -13.57 -10.23
N ILE A 161 -3.29 -12.81 -11.30
CA ILE A 161 -4.14 -12.72 -12.50
C ILE A 161 -3.46 -13.42 -13.68
N GLN A 162 -3.33 -14.75 -13.60
CA GLN A 162 -2.61 -15.56 -14.61
C GLN A 162 -3.30 -15.65 -15.98
N GLU A 163 -4.61 -15.40 -16.11
CA GLU A 163 -5.34 -15.66 -17.35
C GLU A 163 -5.44 -14.49 -18.33
N LYS A 164 -5.36 -13.27 -17.87
CA LYS A 164 -5.27 -12.06 -18.72
C LYS A 164 -4.22 -11.15 -18.13
N LEU A 165 -3.11 -10.95 -18.82
CA LEU A 165 -2.17 -9.89 -18.46
C LEU A 165 -2.82 -8.55 -18.82
N PRO A 166 -3.44 -7.85 -17.85
CA PRO A 166 -4.06 -6.58 -18.15
C PRO A 166 -2.96 -5.56 -18.40
N SER A 167 -3.22 -4.62 -19.27
CA SER A 167 -2.47 -3.39 -19.28
C SER A 167 -2.93 -2.54 -18.11
N LEU A 168 -1.96 -1.96 -17.40
CA LEU A 168 -2.23 -1.06 -16.28
C LEU A 168 -2.25 0.38 -16.79
N SER A 169 -3.32 1.12 -16.53
CA SER A 169 -3.41 2.52 -16.90
C SER A 169 -3.46 3.43 -15.66
N ILE A 170 -2.95 4.64 -15.80
CA ILE A 170 -3.03 5.68 -14.77
C ILE A 170 -3.31 7.03 -15.42
N MET A 171 -4.11 7.85 -14.74
CA MET A 171 -4.40 9.23 -15.16
C MET A 171 -3.50 10.18 -14.38
N VAL A 172 -2.76 11.03 -15.07
CA VAL A 172 -1.85 12.02 -14.48
C VAL A 172 -2.11 13.41 -15.02
N SER A 173 -2.08 14.40 -14.14
CA SER A 173 -2.30 15.82 -14.49
C SER A 173 -1.03 16.67 -14.39
N GLN A 174 0.02 16.17 -13.74
CA GLN A 174 1.26 16.90 -13.53
C GLN A 174 2.38 16.34 -14.42
N GLU A 175 3.20 17.22 -15.01
CA GLU A 175 4.30 16.80 -15.88
C GLU A 175 5.35 15.99 -15.13
N SER A 176 5.64 16.32 -13.86
CA SER A 176 6.55 15.56 -13.00
C SER A 176 6.07 14.11 -12.80
N SER A 177 4.77 13.93 -12.53
CA SER A 177 4.16 12.60 -12.40
C SER A 177 4.21 11.83 -13.73
N LYS A 178 3.97 12.51 -14.84
CA LYS A 178 4.07 11.90 -16.17
C LYS A 178 5.46 11.37 -16.44
N LEU A 179 6.51 12.19 -16.21
CA LEU A 179 7.90 11.78 -16.38
C LEU A 179 8.24 10.58 -15.48
N PHE A 180 7.85 10.64 -14.22
CA PHE A 180 8.04 9.53 -13.27
C PHE A 180 7.47 8.21 -13.81
N TYR A 181 6.18 8.19 -14.24
CA TYR A 181 5.57 6.95 -14.76
C TYR A 181 6.17 6.50 -16.09
N GLN A 182 6.62 7.42 -16.94
CA GLN A 182 7.34 7.07 -18.17
C GLN A 182 8.67 6.36 -17.87
N GLU A 183 9.41 6.80 -16.85
CA GLU A 183 10.62 6.10 -16.36
C GLU A 183 10.30 4.70 -15.81
N GLN A 184 9.08 4.50 -15.28
CA GLN A 184 8.59 3.18 -14.87
C GLN A 184 8.07 2.32 -16.03
N GLY A 185 8.24 2.76 -17.27
CA GLY A 185 7.86 2.02 -18.48
C GLY A 185 6.40 2.19 -18.93
N PHE A 186 5.71 3.21 -18.43
CA PHE A 186 4.41 3.60 -18.96
C PHE A 186 4.59 4.42 -20.24
N VAL A 187 3.69 4.22 -21.20
CA VAL A 187 3.65 4.97 -22.44
C VAL A 187 2.41 5.86 -22.50
N LEU A 188 2.55 7.00 -23.13
CA LEU A 188 1.42 7.92 -23.33
C LEU A 188 0.42 7.31 -24.32
N LEU A 189 -0.81 7.04 -23.85
CA LEU A 189 -1.89 6.54 -24.69
C LEU A 189 -2.74 7.67 -25.27
N ALA A 190 -3.16 8.61 -24.43
CA ALA A 190 -4.01 9.72 -24.83
C ALA A 190 -3.71 10.98 -24.03
N LYS A 191 -3.88 12.15 -24.68
CA LYS A 191 -4.02 13.44 -24.02
C LYS A 191 -5.49 13.77 -24.02
N GLY A 192 -6.10 13.89 -22.85
CA GLY A 192 -7.51 14.26 -22.70
C GLY A 192 -7.64 15.66 -22.13
N CYS A 193 -8.44 16.50 -22.79
CA CYS A 193 -9.00 17.67 -22.11
C CYS A 193 -10.26 17.18 -21.38
N LYS A 194 -10.40 17.44 -20.08
CA LYS A 194 -11.71 17.31 -19.43
C LYS A 194 -12.65 18.33 -20.06
N PRO A 195 -13.85 17.96 -20.53
CA PRO A 195 -14.81 18.91 -21.03
C PRO A 195 -15.30 19.77 -19.86
N GLY A 196 -14.99 21.05 -19.85
CA GLY A 196 -15.70 21.99 -18.99
C GLY A 196 -14.93 23.16 -18.33
N ASN A 197 -13.59 23.20 -18.33
CA ASN A 197 -12.88 24.36 -17.79
C ASN A 197 -11.62 24.65 -18.62
N GLU A 198 -11.55 25.86 -19.20
CA GLU A 198 -10.41 26.33 -20.01
C GLU A 198 -9.08 26.49 -19.24
N ASN A 199 -9.07 26.23 -17.92
CA ASN A 199 -7.90 26.31 -17.04
C ASN A 199 -7.46 24.95 -16.46
N ASP A 200 -8.01 23.81 -16.91
CA ASP A 200 -7.64 22.51 -16.38
C ASP A 200 -6.44 21.96 -17.17
N SER A 201 -5.36 21.71 -16.42
CA SER A 201 -4.15 21.03 -16.87
C SER A 201 -4.49 19.78 -17.69
N ASP A 202 -3.79 19.59 -18.81
CA ASP A 202 -3.91 18.45 -19.70
C ASP A 202 -3.76 17.14 -18.93
N VAL A 203 -4.87 16.44 -18.72
CA VAL A 203 -4.84 15.09 -18.11
C VAL A 203 -4.33 14.11 -19.15
N CYS A 204 -3.27 13.39 -18.83
CA CYS A 204 -2.69 12.36 -19.67
C CYS A 204 -3.05 10.97 -19.16
N GLN A 205 -3.48 10.09 -20.06
CA GLN A 205 -3.57 8.66 -19.77
C GLN A 205 -2.25 7.98 -20.15
N LEU A 206 -1.63 7.36 -19.20
CA LEU A 206 -0.42 6.56 -19.38
C LEU A 206 -0.78 5.08 -19.20
N VAL A 207 -0.20 4.22 -20.04
CA VAL A 207 -0.47 2.78 -20.01
C VAL A 207 0.84 2.00 -20.00
N LYS A 208 0.89 0.97 -19.17
CA LYS A 208 1.95 -0.03 -19.18
C LYS A 208 1.38 -1.38 -19.60
N TYR A 209 1.97 -1.94 -20.65
CA TYR A 209 1.64 -3.28 -21.13
C TYR A 209 2.57 -4.28 -20.47
N PHE A 210 2.00 -5.36 -19.93
CA PHE A 210 2.79 -6.45 -19.39
C PHE A 210 3.04 -7.48 -20.49
N SER A 211 4.32 -7.73 -20.78
CA SER A 211 4.69 -8.85 -21.64
C SER A 211 4.41 -10.16 -20.92
N LYS A 212 3.86 -11.15 -21.63
CA LYS A 212 3.87 -12.53 -21.10
C LYS A 212 5.32 -12.94 -20.83
N PRO A 213 5.60 -13.56 -19.68
CA PRO A 213 6.92 -14.14 -19.43
C PRO A 213 7.26 -15.23 -20.44
#